data_206791152170fe351082ced1fe17840d
#
_entry.id   206791152170fe351082ced1fe17840d
#
_cell.length_a   1.000
_cell.length_b   1.000
_cell.length_c   1.000
_cell.angle_alpha   90.00
_cell.angle_beta   90.00
_cell.angle_gamma   90.00
#
_symmetry.space_group_name_H-M   'P 1'
#
loop_
_entity.id
_entity.type
_entity.pdbx_description
1 polymer ?
#
loop_
_entity_poly.entity_id
_entity_poly.type
_entity_poly.pdbx_seq_one_letter_code
_entity_poly.pdbx_strand_id
1 'polypeptide(L)'
;MKRIVSLVAVAVLVGAGVWGYLYTQSRGSAPKYRTARVERGPLTAAVSATGNLNAVTTVQVGSQVSGQIKELMADFNTLVKKDQVIARIDPEIFQAKVNQAQADVASAQATVINQEAQVQKAKADVENAKAALAEGKANTAKAQVSVVDGKRDLDRKTQLFRRELIAKSDLDSAQAVYDSAVAQVDASRAKEESLSAAIQSATAQLRVTDAMLLSARAQVDQKKAGLVQAQADLEHTTIRAPVNGVVVSRAVDVGQTVAASLQAPILFTIAEDLTKMQVEVSVDEADIGRIRLEDRVSFTVDSFPGQTFNGIVTQIRKAAQVVQNVVTYTVVVAVDNPRGHLLPGMTANAKMIVSEKPSVLKVPNAALRYRPAGADAAPAAAGPGPAAGAPARQGGGGGGGERSGGERGGGGRPSVEQIRERLVASLKLTEDQQKKLDPILQDSRQQMQTVREAPEGERQQRAQKIREATRVRIREILTAEQQARYDETSGGGGGGAGRDPQSGSPGRVWIMDGDKLKPVQLTLGISDGASTEVLRGDLSEGQDLVIGAAGAAARPGTGQGSSGAPRPRL
;
A
#
# COMPACT_ATOMS: atom_id res chain seq x y z
N MET A 1 89.59 9.54 63.05
CA MET A 1 89.31 10.16 61.73
C MET A 1 88.99 9.18 60.62
N LYS A 2 89.56 7.95 60.54
CA LYS A 2 89.28 7.02 59.45
C LYS A 2 87.84 6.52 59.36
N ARG A 3 87.06 6.37 60.45
CA ARG A 3 85.66 5.88 60.44
C ARG A 3 84.67 6.94 59.98
N ILE A 4 84.89 8.21 60.11
CA ILE A 4 84.03 9.30 59.65
C ILE A 4 84.10 9.47 58.11
N VAL A 5 85.32 9.34 57.56
CA VAL A 5 85.54 9.40 56.10
C VAL A 5 84.88 8.27 55.38
N SER A 6 84.87 7.07 55.98
CA SER A 6 84.18 5.91 55.44
C SER A 6 82.65 6.08 55.37
N LEU A 7 82.03 6.69 56.39
CA LEU A 7 80.56 6.95 56.46
C LEU A 7 80.13 8.03 55.42
N VAL A 8 80.98 9.06 55.24
CA VAL A 8 80.70 10.09 54.19
C VAL A 8 80.79 9.51 52.76
N ALA A 9 81.82 8.66 52.55
CA ALA A 9 81.92 7.99 51.22
C ALA A 9 80.76 7.08 50.89
N VAL A 10 80.21 6.35 51.86
CA VAL A 10 78.98 5.50 51.68
C VAL A 10 77.78 6.38 51.45
N ALA A 11 77.62 7.50 52.18
CA ALA A 11 76.47 8.42 51.96
C ALA A 11 76.49 9.08 50.56
N VAL A 12 77.66 9.42 50.04
CA VAL A 12 77.83 9.97 48.68
C VAL A 12 77.52 8.91 47.61
N LEU A 13 77.96 7.66 47.83
CA LEU A 13 77.63 6.57 46.89
C LEU A 13 76.12 6.22 46.87
N VAL A 14 75.46 6.24 48.05
CA VAL A 14 74.02 6.03 48.13
C VAL A 14 73.24 7.20 47.49
N GLY A 15 73.69 8.46 47.76
CA GLY A 15 73.11 9.66 47.13
C GLY A 15 73.24 9.66 45.59
N ALA A 16 74.46 9.29 45.08
CA ALA A 16 74.67 9.15 43.64
C ALA A 16 73.81 7.98 43.01
N GLY A 17 73.65 6.87 43.75
CA GLY A 17 72.78 5.74 43.32
C GLY A 17 71.31 6.11 43.27
N VAL A 18 70.80 6.81 44.30
CA VAL A 18 69.41 7.30 44.33
C VAL A 18 69.19 8.37 43.25
N TRP A 19 70.14 9.30 43.08
CA TRP A 19 70.07 10.33 42.03
C TRP A 19 70.11 9.69 40.63
N GLY A 20 70.98 8.72 40.38
CA GLY A 20 71.03 7.96 39.12
C GLY A 20 69.74 7.15 38.86
N TYR A 21 69.20 6.53 39.91
CA TYR A 21 67.90 5.80 39.81
C TYR A 21 66.71 6.73 39.50
N LEU A 22 66.62 7.86 40.19
CA LEU A 22 65.60 8.88 39.93
C LEU A 22 65.75 9.52 38.54
N TYR A 23 67.02 9.74 38.10
CA TYR A 23 67.31 10.28 36.75
C TYR A 23 66.99 9.30 35.64
N THR A 24 67.18 8.00 35.82
CA THR A 24 66.76 6.98 34.85
C THR A 24 65.21 6.72 34.87
N GLN A 25 64.59 6.89 36.02
CA GLN A 25 63.10 6.75 36.14
C GLN A 25 62.36 7.97 35.57
N SER A 26 62.98 9.18 35.54
CA SER A 26 62.39 10.37 34.94
C SER A 26 62.51 10.41 33.41
N ARG A 27 63.31 9.53 32.79
CA ARG A 27 63.24 9.25 31.35
C ARG A 27 62.08 8.26 31.07
N GLY A 28 60.85 8.68 31.37
CA GLY A 28 59.63 7.93 31.01
C GLY A 28 59.66 7.58 29.54
N SER A 29 59.52 6.32 29.23
CA SER A 29 59.37 5.81 27.86
C SER A 29 58.34 6.64 27.11
N ALA A 30 58.77 7.40 26.12
CA ALA A 30 57.85 8.11 25.24
C ALA A 30 56.77 7.13 24.76
N PRO A 31 55.48 7.45 24.87
CA PRO A 31 54.43 6.55 24.49
C PRO A 31 54.59 6.19 23.01
N LYS A 32 54.83 4.91 22.71
CA LYS A 32 54.92 4.42 21.34
C LYS A 32 53.50 4.45 20.74
N TYR A 33 53.32 5.18 19.69
CA TYR A 33 52.06 5.26 18.97
C TYR A 33 52.06 4.28 17.79
N ARG A 34 50.87 3.70 17.49
CA ARG A 34 50.65 2.99 16.24
C ARG A 34 50.20 4.02 15.21
N THR A 35 50.83 4.04 14.06
CA THR A 35 50.56 4.97 12.98
C THR A 35 49.98 4.23 11.76
N ALA A 36 49.20 4.94 10.96
CA ALA A 36 48.77 4.53 9.64
C ALA A 36 49.00 5.68 8.67
N ARG A 37 49.36 5.37 7.45
CA ARG A 37 49.69 6.38 6.44
C ARG A 37 48.44 6.90 5.75
N VAL A 38 48.47 8.17 5.39
CA VAL A 38 47.48 8.78 4.49
C VAL A 38 47.75 8.28 3.07
N GLU A 39 46.79 7.68 2.46
CA GLU A 39 46.90 7.11 1.11
C GLU A 39 45.96 7.82 0.15
N ARG A 40 46.36 7.89 -1.11
CA ARG A 40 45.49 8.28 -2.20
C ARG A 40 45.06 7.03 -2.96
N GLY A 41 43.74 6.87 -3.15
CA GLY A 41 43.23 5.69 -3.84
C GLY A 41 41.71 5.76 -4.10
N PRO A 42 41.17 4.76 -4.74
CA PRO A 42 39.72 4.69 -4.97
C PRO A 42 38.98 4.55 -3.64
N LEU A 43 37.82 5.19 -3.56
CA LEU A 43 36.91 5.09 -2.43
C LEU A 43 35.48 4.90 -2.95
N THR A 44 34.84 3.82 -2.51
CA THR A 44 33.50 3.44 -2.92
C THR A 44 32.58 3.45 -1.70
N ALA A 45 31.67 4.39 -1.67
CA ALA A 45 30.63 4.38 -0.63
C ALA A 45 29.49 3.46 -1.09
N ALA A 46 29.21 2.44 -0.30
CA ALA A 46 28.17 1.48 -0.56
C ALA A 46 27.21 1.36 0.63
N VAL A 47 25.93 1.18 0.34
CA VAL A 47 24.91 0.81 1.31
C VAL A 47 24.73 -0.70 1.23
N SER A 48 24.86 -1.38 2.37
CA SER A 48 24.67 -2.84 2.47
C SER A 48 23.28 -3.13 3.03
N ALA A 49 22.52 -3.98 2.36
CA ALA A 49 21.19 -4.38 2.80
C ALA A 49 20.87 -5.79 2.30
N THR A 50 19.94 -6.46 2.96
CA THR A 50 19.50 -7.81 2.58
C THR A 50 18.22 -7.75 1.79
N GLY A 51 17.99 -8.72 0.93
CA GLY A 51 16.80 -8.81 0.11
C GLY A 51 16.51 -10.24 -0.34
N ASN A 52 15.35 -10.43 -0.95
CA ASN A 52 14.93 -11.70 -1.50
C ASN A 52 14.90 -11.64 -3.02
N LEU A 53 15.34 -12.72 -3.65
CA LEU A 53 15.22 -12.90 -5.10
C LEU A 53 13.81 -13.35 -5.46
N ASN A 54 13.22 -12.68 -6.45
CA ASN A 54 11.92 -13.03 -7.02
C ASN A 54 12.00 -12.99 -8.55
N ALA A 55 11.14 -13.73 -9.24
CA ALA A 55 10.95 -13.51 -10.66
C ALA A 55 10.27 -12.15 -10.87
N VAL A 56 10.52 -11.49 -12.00
CA VAL A 56 9.93 -10.17 -12.31
C VAL A 56 8.41 -10.24 -12.33
N THR A 57 7.85 -11.30 -12.92
CA THR A 57 6.41 -11.54 -12.96
C THR A 57 6.10 -12.90 -12.37
N THR A 58 5.34 -12.91 -11.29
CA THR A 58 4.78 -14.14 -10.70
C THR A 58 3.26 -14.04 -10.67
N VAL A 59 2.59 -15.07 -11.16
CA VAL A 59 1.12 -15.14 -11.16
C VAL A 59 0.67 -16.27 -10.25
N GLN A 60 -0.20 -15.93 -9.30
CA GLN A 60 -0.83 -16.91 -8.43
C GLN A 60 -2.13 -17.38 -9.07
N VAL A 61 -2.25 -18.68 -9.29
CA VAL A 61 -3.42 -19.33 -9.86
C VAL A 61 -4.21 -19.97 -8.73
N GLY A 62 -5.44 -19.55 -8.55
CA GLY A 62 -6.36 -20.08 -7.55
C GLY A 62 -7.58 -20.75 -8.19
N SER A 63 -8.44 -21.35 -7.35
CA SER A 63 -9.73 -21.86 -7.77
C SER A 63 -10.84 -20.82 -7.58
N GLN A 64 -11.78 -20.74 -8.53
CA GLN A 64 -12.99 -19.94 -8.43
C GLN A 64 -14.19 -20.76 -7.92
N VAL A 65 -14.10 -22.09 -7.96
CA VAL A 65 -15.13 -23.01 -7.50
C VAL A 65 -14.59 -23.94 -6.42
N SER A 66 -15.46 -24.36 -5.51
CA SER A 66 -15.12 -25.30 -4.45
C SER A 66 -15.34 -26.73 -4.93
N GLY A 67 -14.40 -27.62 -4.62
CA GLY A 67 -14.51 -29.03 -4.98
C GLY A 67 -13.24 -29.80 -4.67
N GLN A 68 -13.24 -31.09 -4.97
CA GLN A 68 -12.09 -31.96 -4.79
C GLN A 68 -11.20 -31.93 -6.04
N ILE A 69 -9.88 -31.85 -5.88
CA ILE A 69 -8.92 -31.95 -6.99
C ILE A 69 -8.93 -33.40 -7.49
N LYS A 70 -9.35 -33.60 -8.73
CA LYS A 70 -9.41 -34.92 -9.38
C LYS A 70 -8.08 -35.29 -10.02
N GLU A 71 -7.46 -34.35 -10.72
CA GLU A 71 -6.24 -34.57 -11.50
C GLU A 71 -5.34 -33.34 -11.42
N LEU A 72 -4.02 -33.59 -11.35
CA LEU A 72 -2.98 -32.58 -11.49
C LEU A 72 -2.15 -32.92 -12.75
N MET A 73 -2.06 -31.97 -13.68
CA MET A 73 -1.35 -32.12 -14.96
C MET A 73 -0.04 -31.33 -14.99
N ALA A 74 0.22 -30.51 -13.96
CA ALA A 74 1.46 -29.79 -13.77
C ALA A 74 1.98 -30.01 -12.36
N ASP A 75 3.29 -30.18 -12.23
CA ASP A 75 4.00 -30.35 -10.98
C ASP A 75 5.09 -29.28 -10.84
N PHE A 76 5.84 -29.29 -9.74
CA PHE A 76 6.98 -28.40 -9.53
C PHE A 76 7.92 -28.39 -10.74
N ASN A 77 8.42 -27.21 -11.09
CA ASN A 77 9.35 -26.98 -12.21
C ASN A 77 8.82 -27.37 -13.61
N THR A 78 7.52 -27.65 -13.75
CA THR A 78 6.90 -27.94 -15.03
C THR A 78 6.78 -26.66 -15.87
N LEU A 79 7.24 -26.69 -17.12
CA LEU A 79 7.00 -25.65 -18.10
C LEU A 79 5.54 -25.70 -18.57
N VAL A 80 4.82 -24.60 -18.41
CA VAL A 80 3.43 -24.48 -18.82
C VAL A 80 3.25 -23.37 -19.85
N LYS A 81 2.31 -23.58 -20.77
CA LYS A 81 1.92 -22.57 -21.77
C LYS A 81 0.61 -21.91 -21.31
N LYS A 82 0.39 -20.69 -21.79
CA LYS A 82 -0.89 -19.99 -21.59
C LYS A 82 -2.04 -20.90 -22.05
N ASP A 83 -3.13 -20.90 -21.29
CA ASP A 83 -4.34 -21.70 -21.48
C ASP A 83 -4.16 -23.23 -21.36
N GLN A 84 -2.95 -23.70 -21.05
CA GLN A 84 -2.71 -25.12 -20.73
C GLN A 84 -3.41 -25.50 -19.45
N VAL A 85 -4.09 -26.67 -19.45
CA VAL A 85 -4.70 -27.23 -18.25
C VAL A 85 -3.62 -27.69 -17.29
N ILE A 86 -3.70 -27.23 -16.05
CA ILE A 86 -2.72 -27.54 -14.99
C ILE A 86 -3.33 -28.37 -13.86
N ALA A 87 -4.64 -28.22 -13.64
CA ALA A 87 -5.38 -29.04 -12.68
C ALA A 87 -6.85 -29.15 -13.09
N ARG A 88 -7.54 -30.16 -12.59
CA ARG A 88 -8.97 -30.36 -12.77
C ARG A 88 -9.62 -30.69 -11.42
N ILE A 89 -10.65 -29.91 -11.10
CA ILE A 89 -11.56 -30.21 -10.01
C ILE A 89 -12.60 -31.21 -10.52
N ASP A 90 -13.14 -32.04 -9.65
CA ASP A 90 -14.15 -33.03 -10.04
C ASP A 90 -15.38 -32.34 -10.67
N PRO A 91 -15.65 -32.58 -11.97
CA PRO A 91 -16.72 -31.89 -12.71
C PRO A 91 -18.10 -32.52 -12.51
N GLU A 92 -18.24 -33.68 -11.84
CA GLU A 92 -19.47 -34.46 -11.83
C GLU A 92 -20.66 -33.67 -11.29
N ILE A 93 -20.51 -32.98 -10.18
CA ILE A 93 -21.56 -32.15 -9.59
C ILE A 93 -21.93 -30.96 -10.51
N PHE A 94 -20.92 -30.34 -11.12
CA PHE A 94 -21.12 -29.20 -12.03
C PHE A 94 -21.77 -29.65 -13.34
N GLN A 95 -21.40 -30.81 -13.87
CA GLN A 95 -22.02 -31.40 -15.03
C GLN A 95 -23.51 -31.74 -14.76
N ALA A 96 -23.81 -32.27 -13.56
CA ALA A 96 -25.19 -32.53 -13.16
C ALA A 96 -25.99 -31.22 -13.08
N LYS A 97 -25.41 -30.12 -12.58
CA LYS A 97 -26.04 -28.79 -12.57
C LYS A 97 -26.30 -28.25 -13.98
N VAL A 98 -25.34 -28.43 -14.91
CA VAL A 98 -25.54 -28.05 -16.32
C VAL A 98 -26.68 -28.84 -16.93
N ASN A 99 -26.73 -30.15 -16.72
CA ASN A 99 -27.80 -31.01 -17.22
C ASN A 99 -29.18 -30.60 -16.65
N GLN A 100 -29.25 -30.28 -15.36
CA GLN A 100 -30.44 -29.77 -14.70
C GLN A 100 -30.91 -28.43 -15.32
N ALA A 101 -29.98 -27.47 -15.46
CA ALA A 101 -30.30 -26.17 -16.06
C ALA A 101 -30.73 -26.29 -17.52
N GLN A 102 -30.17 -27.25 -18.27
CA GLN A 102 -30.56 -27.56 -19.64
C GLN A 102 -31.98 -28.12 -19.71
N ALA A 103 -32.34 -29.04 -18.79
CA ALA A 103 -33.70 -29.56 -18.68
C ALA A 103 -34.71 -28.45 -18.31
N ASP A 104 -34.31 -27.52 -17.42
CA ASP A 104 -35.14 -26.38 -17.05
C ASP A 104 -35.41 -25.45 -18.26
N VAL A 105 -34.40 -25.19 -19.09
CA VAL A 105 -34.56 -24.43 -20.35
C VAL A 105 -35.53 -25.16 -21.28
N ALA A 106 -35.38 -26.48 -21.46
CA ALA A 106 -36.27 -27.28 -22.31
C ALA A 106 -37.71 -27.24 -21.81
N SER A 107 -37.95 -27.35 -20.50
CA SER A 107 -39.28 -27.23 -19.89
C SER A 107 -39.90 -25.83 -20.12
N ALA A 108 -39.11 -24.76 -19.94
CA ALA A 108 -39.57 -23.40 -20.21
C ALA A 108 -39.91 -23.19 -21.70
N GLN A 109 -39.09 -23.75 -22.61
CA GLN A 109 -39.41 -23.72 -24.06
C GLN A 109 -40.70 -24.44 -24.41
N ALA A 110 -40.98 -25.61 -23.80
CA ALA A 110 -42.25 -26.30 -23.97
C ALA A 110 -43.42 -25.43 -23.50
N THR A 111 -43.26 -24.66 -22.43
CA THR A 111 -44.28 -23.71 -21.97
C THR A 111 -44.52 -22.60 -23.00
N VAL A 112 -43.47 -22.07 -23.66
CA VAL A 112 -43.63 -21.09 -24.75
C VAL A 112 -44.45 -21.68 -25.91
N ILE A 113 -44.15 -22.92 -26.34
CA ILE A 113 -44.90 -23.60 -27.40
C ILE A 113 -46.38 -23.72 -27.04
N ASN A 114 -46.69 -24.08 -25.78
CA ASN A 114 -48.08 -24.15 -25.31
C ASN A 114 -48.75 -22.77 -25.33
N GLN A 115 -48.06 -21.71 -24.94
CA GLN A 115 -48.61 -20.34 -24.99
C GLN A 115 -48.78 -19.85 -26.44
N GLU A 116 -47.88 -20.20 -27.34
CA GLU A 116 -48.03 -19.91 -28.78
C GLU A 116 -49.28 -20.58 -29.37
N ALA A 117 -49.57 -21.84 -29.01
CA ALA A 117 -50.76 -22.51 -29.41
C ALA A 117 -52.03 -21.81 -28.86
N GLN A 118 -51.99 -21.31 -27.61
CA GLN A 118 -53.11 -20.55 -27.02
C GLN A 118 -53.31 -19.21 -27.74
N VAL A 119 -52.27 -18.52 -28.11
CA VAL A 119 -52.33 -17.29 -28.91
C VAL A 119 -52.97 -17.57 -30.28
N GLN A 120 -52.59 -18.66 -30.94
CA GLN A 120 -53.21 -19.06 -32.21
C GLN A 120 -54.68 -19.33 -32.06
N LYS A 121 -55.07 -20.02 -30.98
CA LYS A 121 -56.51 -20.24 -30.67
C LYS A 121 -57.22 -18.90 -30.46
N ALA A 122 -56.73 -18.01 -29.64
CA ALA A 122 -57.31 -16.70 -29.37
C ALA A 122 -57.41 -15.83 -30.65
N LYS A 123 -56.45 -15.93 -31.58
CA LYS A 123 -56.53 -15.29 -32.89
C LYS A 123 -57.69 -15.84 -33.73
N ALA A 124 -57.85 -17.17 -33.73
CA ALA A 124 -58.94 -17.79 -34.44
C ALA A 124 -60.32 -17.39 -33.84
N ASP A 125 -60.44 -17.25 -32.52
CA ASP A 125 -61.61 -16.76 -31.82
C ASP A 125 -61.99 -15.32 -32.23
N VAL A 126 -61.03 -14.45 -32.38
CA VAL A 126 -61.22 -13.08 -32.92
C VAL A 126 -61.72 -13.11 -34.36
N GLU A 127 -61.14 -13.94 -35.21
CA GLU A 127 -61.61 -14.08 -36.59
C GLU A 127 -63.02 -14.66 -36.67
N ASN A 128 -63.39 -15.63 -35.83
CA ASN A 128 -64.74 -16.15 -35.73
C ASN A 128 -65.77 -15.07 -35.30
N ALA A 129 -65.36 -14.23 -34.30
CA ALA A 129 -66.20 -13.11 -33.86
C ALA A 129 -66.40 -12.06 -34.98
N LYS A 130 -65.33 -11.79 -35.77
CA LYS A 130 -65.46 -10.90 -36.95
C LYS A 130 -66.35 -11.45 -38.02
N ALA A 131 -66.25 -12.74 -38.29
CA ALA A 131 -67.13 -13.39 -39.25
C ALA A 131 -68.64 -13.33 -38.81
N ALA A 132 -68.90 -13.55 -37.53
CA ALA A 132 -70.25 -13.40 -36.96
C ALA A 132 -70.78 -11.95 -37.07
N LEU A 133 -69.96 -10.95 -36.87
CA LEU A 133 -70.31 -9.54 -37.08
C LEU A 133 -70.63 -9.27 -38.58
N ALA A 134 -69.85 -9.84 -39.50
CA ALA A 134 -70.12 -9.70 -40.94
C ALA A 134 -71.45 -10.29 -41.32
N GLU A 135 -71.82 -11.47 -40.76
CA GLU A 135 -73.14 -12.07 -40.90
C GLU A 135 -74.22 -11.16 -40.30
N GLY A 136 -74.04 -10.63 -39.08
CA GLY A 136 -74.94 -9.68 -38.46
C GLY A 136 -75.25 -8.46 -39.36
N LYS A 137 -74.16 -7.85 -39.91
CA LYS A 137 -74.29 -6.73 -40.84
C LYS A 137 -75.06 -7.07 -42.11
N ALA A 138 -74.92 -8.29 -42.66
CA ALA A 138 -75.68 -8.75 -43.80
C ALA A 138 -77.16 -8.90 -43.45
N ASN A 139 -77.44 -9.39 -42.24
CA ASN A 139 -78.82 -9.52 -41.74
C ASN A 139 -79.49 -8.14 -41.53
N THR A 140 -78.79 -7.19 -40.99
CA THR A 140 -79.24 -5.78 -40.85
C THR A 140 -79.50 -5.15 -42.20
N ALA A 141 -78.63 -5.36 -43.20
CA ALA A 141 -78.85 -4.87 -44.56
C ALA A 141 -80.11 -5.47 -45.20
N LYS A 142 -80.34 -6.76 -44.97
CA LYS A 142 -81.57 -7.41 -45.42
C LYS A 142 -82.83 -6.81 -44.76
N ALA A 143 -82.78 -6.60 -43.42
CA ALA A 143 -83.87 -5.96 -42.69
C ALA A 143 -84.16 -4.52 -43.20
N GLN A 144 -83.09 -3.79 -43.53
CA GLN A 144 -83.15 -2.41 -44.05
C GLN A 144 -83.90 -2.36 -45.41
N VAL A 145 -83.68 -3.35 -46.28
CA VAL A 145 -84.40 -3.48 -47.52
C VAL A 145 -85.92 -3.63 -47.24
N SER A 146 -86.30 -4.47 -46.25
CA SER A 146 -87.71 -4.65 -45.85
C SER A 146 -88.35 -3.34 -45.35
N VAL A 147 -87.60 -2.48 -44.62
CA VAL A 147 -88.10 -1.16 -44.21
C VAL A 147 -88.35 -0.26 -45.43
N VAL A 148 -87.42 -0.27 -46.41
CA VAL A 148 -87.57 0.53 -47.64
C VAL A 148 -88.78 0.10 -48.41
N ASP A 149 -89.05 -1.22 -48.56
CA ASP A 149 -90.18 -1.75 -49.25
C ASP A 149 -91.48 -1.49 -48.50
N GLY A 150 -91.49 -1.71 -47.16
CA GLY A 150 -92.63 -1.39 -46.32
C GLY A 150 -93.05 0.07 -46.39
N LYS A 151 -92.00 0.98 -46.36
CA LYS A 151 -92.24 2.41 -46.51
C LYS A 151 -92.84 2.79 -47.86
N ARG A 152 -92.30 2.24 -48.93
CA ARG A 152 -92.85 2.48 -50.28
C ARG A 152 -94.30 2.03 -50.40
N ASP A 153 -94.67 0.88 -49.79
CA ASP A 153 -96.07 0.37 -49.79
C ASP A 153 -96.94 1.27 -48.93
N LEU A 154 -96.50 1.65 -47.74
CA LEU A 154 -97.18 2.59 -46.86
C LEU A 154 -97.46 3.95 -47.57
N ASP A 155 -96.41 4.54 -48.18
CA ASP A 155 -96.52 5.82 -48.92
C ASP A 155 -97.54 5.69 -50.06
N ARG A 156 -97.51 4.60 -50.81
CA ARG A 156 -98.49 4.30 -51.88
C ARG A 156 -99.89 4.20 -51.32
N LYS A 157 -100.09 3.39 -50.28
CA LYS A 157 -101.42 3.20 -49.66
C LYS A 157 -101.90 4.51 -49.00
N THR A 158 -101.10 5.33 -48.44
CA THR A 158 -101.42 6.65 -47.90
C THR A 158 -101.93 7.57 -48.99
N GLN A 159 -101.32 7.56 -50.20
CA GLN A 159 -101.83 8.32 -51.35
C GLN A 159 -103.14 7.80 -51.88
N LEU A 160 -103.37 6.48 -51.93
CA LEU A 160 -104.62 5.88 -52.34
C LEU A 160 -105.78 6.14 -51.36
N PHE A 161 -105.49 6.06 -50.05
CA PHE A 161 -106.43 6.40 -48.98
C PHE A 161 -106.84 7.88 -49.03
N ARG A 162 -105.96 8.82 -49.24
CA ARG A 162 -106.25 10.25 -49.44
C ARG A 162 -107.18 10.50 -50.65
N ARG A 163 -107.21 9.52 -51.60
CA ARG A 163 -108.07 9.56 -52.78
C ARG A 163 -109.34 8.75 -52.58
N GLU A 164 -109.55 8.20 -51.32
CA GLU A 164 -110.73 7.38 -50.98
C GLU A 164 -110.82 6.05 -51.77
N LEU A 165 -109.73 5.49 -52.32
CA LEU A 165 -109.66 4.32 -53.16
C LEU A 165 -109.42 3.02 -52.38
N ILE A 166 -109.09 3.05 -51.08
CA ILE A 166 -108.85 1.89 -50.22
C ILE A 166 -109.48 2.07 -48.84
N ALA A 167 -109.70 0.95 -48.10
CA ALA A 167 -110.20 0.96 -46.73
C ALA A 167 -109.11 1.40 -45.72
N LYS A 168 -109.55 2.01 -44.58
CA LYS A 168 -108.61 2.39 -43.49
C LYS A 168 -107.87 1.18 -42.94
N SER A 169 -108.44 0.02 -42.88
CA SER A 169 -107.85 -1.24 -42.46
C SER A 169 -106.62 -1.61 -43.29
N ASP A 170 -106.59 -1.30 -44.59
CA ASP A 170 -105.50 -1.60 -45.50
C ASP A 170 -104.33 -0.64 -45.24
N LEU A 171 -104.59 0.64 -44.88
CA LEU A 171 -103.59 1.61 -44.49
C LEU A 171 -102.99 1.20 -43.14
N ASP A 172 -103.84 0.91 -42.12
CA ASP A 172 -103.44 0.50 -40.79
C ASP A 172 -102.56 -0.80 -40.86
N SER A 173 -102.91 -1.72 -41.75
CA SER A 173 -102.09 -2.92 -41.99
C SER A 173 -100.70 -2.59 -42.57
N ALA A 174 -100.62 -1.65 -43.53
CA ALA A 174 -99.32 -1.24 -44.11
C ALA A 174 -98.47 -0.50 -43.09
N GLN A 175 -99.12 0.33 -42.26
CA GLN A 175 -98.40 0.98 -41.14
C GLN A 175 -97.83 -0.06 -40.18
N ALA A 176 -98.61 -1.06 -39.77
CA ALA A 176 -98.15 -2.12 -38.88
C ALA A 176 -96.97 -2.93 -39.47
N VAL A 177 -97.01 -3.19 -40.80
CA VAL A 177 -95.91 -3.88 -41.50
C VAL A 177 -94.64 -3.01 -41.51
N TYR A 178 -94.80 -1.70 -41.80
CA TYR A 178 -93.64 -0.76 -41.74
C TYR A 178 -93.03 -0.66 -40.33
N ASP A 179 -93.90 -0.48 -39.31
CA ASP A 179 -93.42 -0.37 -37.93
C ASP A 179 -92.75 -1.67 -37.45
N SER A 180 -93.29 -2.81 -37.84
CA SER A 180 -92.64 -4.10 -37.59
C SER A 180 -91.27 -4.22 -38.28
N ALA A 181 -91.16 -3.75 -39.53
CA ALA A 181 -89.88 -3.75 -40.25
C ALA A 181 -88.87 -2.85 -39.60
N VAL A 182 -89.27 -1.66 -39.10
CA VAL A 182 -88.42 -0.74 -38.34
C VAL A 182 -87.92 -1.40 -37.07
N ALA A 183 -88.81 -1.98 -36.26
CA ALA A 183 -88.48 -2.72 -35.05
C ALA A 183 -87.47 -3.86 -35.33
N GLN A 184 -87.62 -4.53 -36.48
CA GLN A 184 -86.67 -5.60 -36.89
C GLN A 184 -85.28 -5.05 -37.21
N VAL A 185 -85.18 -3.87 -37.83
CA VAL A 185 -83.84 -3.21 -38.05
C VAL A 185 -83.23 -2.84 -36.74
N ASP A 186 -84.00 -2.27 -35.80
CA ASP A 186 -83.46 -1.89 -34.50
C ASP A 186 -82.97 -3.12 -33.70
N ALA A 187 -83.68 -4.22 -33.73
CA ALA A 187 -83.27 -5.48 -33.16
C ALA A 187 -81.95 -6.03 -33.80
N SER A 188 -81.91 -5.93 -35.16
CA SER A 188 -80.68 -6.36 -35.89
C SER A 188 -79.44 -5.47 -35.55
N ARG A 189 -79.66 -4.16 -35.39
CA ARG A 189 -78.60 -3.23 -34.96
C ARG A 189 -78.12 -3.52 -33.53
N ALA A 190 -79.04 -3.75 -32.59
CA ALA A 190 -78.71 -4.17 -31.23
C ALA A 190 -77.86 -5.46 -31.22
N LYS A 191 -78.20 -6.37 -32.15
CA LYS A 191 -77.44 -7.61 -32.36
C LYS A 191 -76.04 -7.32 -32.90
N GLU A 192 -75.83 -6.39 -33.85
CA GLU A 192 -74.55 -5.98 -34.36
C GLU A 192 -73.70 -5.35 -33.24
N GLU A 193 -74.27 -4.50 -32.40
CA GLU A 193 -73.62 -3.91 -31.26
C GLU A 193 -73.10 -4.99 -30.28
N SER A 194 -73.94 -5.96 -29.96
CA SER A 194 -73.61 -7.15 -29.17
C SER A 194 -72.43 -7.93 -29.78
N LEU A 195 -72.42 -8.15 -31.11
CA LEU A 195 -71.37 -8.85 -31.83
C LEU A 195 -70.09 -8.02 -31.87
N SER A 196 -70.17 -6.68 -31.97
CA SER A 196 -69.03 -5.75 -31.84
C SER A 196 -68.40 -5.85 -30.46
N ALA A 197 -69.22 -5.87 -29.40
CA ALA A 197 -68.75 -6.09 -28.04
C ALA A 197 -68.06 -7.47 -27.87
N ALA A 198 -68.55 -8.51 -28.54
CA ALA A 198 -67.89 -9.82 -28.55
C ALA A 198 -66.51 -9.80 -29.20
N ILE A 199 -66.28 -9.01 -30.29
CA ILE A 199 -64.97 -8.81 -30.89
C ILE A 199 -64.04 -8.11 -29.92
N GLN A 200 -64.51 -7.06 -29.22
CA GLN A 200 -63.71 -6.37 -28.22
C GLN A 200 -63.28 -7.32 -27.09
N SER A 201 -64.20 -8.17 -26.62
CA SER A 201 -63.86 -9.17 -25.60
C SER A 201 -62.83 -10.20 -26.10
N ALA A 202 -63.00 -10.75 -27.31
CA ALA A 202 -62.11 -11.71 -27.92
C ALA A 202 -60.71 -11.06 -28.14
N THR A 203 -60.70 -9.77 -28.56
CA THR A 203 -59.41 -9.01 -28.74
C THR A 203 -58.73 -8.74 -27.39
N ALA A 204 -59.49 -8.44 -26.34
CA ALA A 204 -58.93 -8.30 -25.00
C ALA A 204 -58.34 -9.63 -24.51
N GLN A 205 -59.01 -10.75 -24.75
CA GLN A 205 -58.48 -12.08 -24.42
C GLN A 205 -57.20 -12.42 -25.20
N LEU A 206 -57.14 -12.04 -26.50
CA LEU A 206 -55.89 -12.18 -27.29
C LEU A 206 -54.75 -11.40 -26.67
N ARG A 207 -54.95 -10.15 -26.23
CA ARG A 207 -53.91 -9.36 -25.56
C ARG A 207 -53.41 -10.00 -24.27
N VAL A 208 -54.32 -10.63 -23.50
CA VAL A 208 -53.94 -11.37 -22.28
C VAL A 208 -53.07 -12.57 -22.64
N THR A 209 -53.42 -13.34 -23.66
CA THR A 209 -52.61 -14.51 -24.07
C THR A 209 -51.27 -14.08 -24.69
N ASP A 210 -51.21 -12.97 -25.43
CA ASP A 210 -49.96 -12.38 -25.92
C ASP A 210 -49.05 -11.94 -24.77
N ALA A 211 -49.60 -11.33 -23.71
CA ALA A 211 -48.85 -10.97 -22.51
C ALA A 211 -48.31 -12.22 -21.77
N MET A 212 -49.09 -13.29 -21.69
CA MET A 212 -48.66 -14.58 -21.14
C MET A 212 -47.52 -15.20 -21.96
N LEU A 213 -47.61 -15.12 -23.30
CA LEU A 213 -46.51 -15.57 -24.18
C LEU A 213 -45.24 -14.77 -23.96
N LEU A 214 -45.32 -13.44 -23.81
CA LEU A 214 -44.16 -12.59 -23.51
C LEU A 214 -43.53 -12.99 -22.17
N SER A 215 -44.36 -13.22 -21.14
CA SER A 215 -43.90 -13.70 -19.83
C SER A 215 -43.20 -15.07 -19.93
N ALA A 216 -43.77 -16.01 -20.69
CA ALA A 216 -43.16 -17.32 -20.91
C ALA A 216 -41.78 -17.22 -21.62
N ARG A 217 -41.63 -16.32 -22.60
CA ARG A 217 -40.36 -16.05 -23.26
C ARG A 217 -39.34 -15.47 -22.31
N ALA A 218 -39.72 -14.50 -21.47
CA ALA A 218 -38.85 -13.96 -20.44
C ALA A 218 -38.37 -15.04 -19.45
N GLN A 219 -39.24 -16.01 -19.14
CA GLN A 219 -38.89 -17.18 -18.32
C GLN A 219 -37.80 -18.05 -18.99
N VAL A 220 -37.92 -18.28 -20.32
CA VAL A 220 -36.87 -18.99 -21.07
C VAL A 220 -35.55 -18.25 -20.99
N ASP A 221 -35.52 -16.92 -21.12
CA ASP A 221 -34.31 -16.14 -21.06
C ASP A 221 -33.68 -16.17 -19.66
N GLN A 222 -34.50 -16.15 -18.61
CA GLN A 222 -34.05 -16.34 -17.23
C GLN A 222 -33.38 -17.73 -17.05
N LYS A 223 -34.01 -18.80 -17.57
CA LYS A 223 -33.47 -20.16 -17.47
C LYS A 223 -32.21 -20.34 -18.30
N LYS A 224 -32.12 -19.69 -19.48
CA LYS A 224 -30.87 -19.64 -20.27
C LYS A 224 -29.74 -18.96 -19.51
N ALA A 225 -30.00 -17.84 -18.82
CA ALA A 225 -29.01 -17.19 -17.99
C ALA A 225 -28.47 -18.13 -16.88
N GLY A 226 -29.39 -18.90 -16.24
CA GLY A 226 -28.98 -19.93 -15.28
C GLY A 226 -28.14 -21.05 -15.90
N LEU A 227 -28.43 -21.45 -17.13
CA LEU A 227 -27.63 -22.43 -17.87
C LEU A 227 -26.20 -21.89 -18.15
N VAL A 228 -26.10 -20.65 -18.60
CA VAL A 228 -24.77 -20.00 -18.83
C VAL A 228 -23.96 -19.95 -17.54
N GLN A 229 -24.58 -19.62 -16.39
CA GLN A 229 -23.92 -19.66 -15.10
C GLN A 229 -23.41 -21.06 -14.76
N ALA A 230 -24.23 -22.09 -14.90
CA ALA A 230 -23.83 -23.47 -14.63
C ALA A 230 -22.72 -23.95 -15.57
N GLN A 231 -22.70 -23.51 -16.82
CA GLN A 231 -21.65 -23.79 -17.78
C GLN A 231 -20.33 -23.10 -17.40
N ALA A 232 -20.38 -21.83 -16.97
CA ALA A 232 -19.22 -21.11 -16.48
C ALA A 232 -18.63 -21.78 -15.23
N ASP A 233 -19.48 -22.21 -14.28
CA ASP A 233 -19.03 -22.94 -13.10
C ASP A 233 -18.34 -24.25 -13.48
N LEU A 234 -18.86 -24.97 -14.49
CA LEU A 234 -18.24 -26.19 -15.02
C LEU A 234 -16.89 -25.87 -15.70
N GLU A 235 -16.80 -24.79 -16.47
CA GLU A 235 -15.53 -24.38 -17.09
C GLU A 235 -14.48 -24.04 -16.03
N HIS A 236 -14.88 -23.37 -14.94
CA HIS A 236 -14.00 -23.04 -13.82
C HIS A 236 -13.50 -24.28 -13.06
N THR A 237 -14.06 -25.49 -13.25
CA THR A 237 -13.46 -26.72 -12.73
C THR A 237 -12.16 -27.08 -13.42
N THR A 238 -11.92 -26.56 -14.63
CA THR A 238 -10.69 -26.78 -15.38
C THR A 238 -9.75 -25.60 -15.17
N ILE A 239 -8.74 -25.80 -14.31
CA ILE A 239 -7.76 -24.77 -13.96
C ILE A 239 -6.70 -24.68 -15.06
N ARG A 240 -6.52 -23.48 -15.62
CA ARG A 240 -5.57 -23.21 -16.71
C ARG A 240 -4.49 -22.24 -16.28
N ALA A 241 -3.32 -22.35 -16.89
CA ALA A 241 -2.24 -21.39 -16.71
C ALA A 241 -2.59 -20.05 -17.43
N PRO A 242 -2.58 -18.91 -16.76
CA PRO A 242 -2.90 -17.62 -17.37
C PRO A 242 -1.75 -17.04 -18.22
N VAL A 243 -0.52 -17.53 -17.99
CA VAL A 243 0.72 -17.07 -18.65
C VAL A 243 1.58 -18.26 -19.03
N ASN A 244 2.53 -18.03 -19.96
CA ASN A 244 3.61 -18.99 -20.21
C ASN A 244 4.62 -18.88 -19.07
N GLY A 245 5.17 -19.97 -18.58
CA GLY A 245 6.15 -19.91 -17.51
C GLY A 245 6.48 -21.26 -16.89
N VAL A 246 7.08 -21.21 -15.71
CA VAL A 246 7.45 -22.37 -14.91
C VAL A 246 6.66 -22.36 -13.61
N VAL A 247 6.13 -23.50 -13.22
CA VAL A 247 5.48 -23.68 -11.91
C VAL A 247 6.54 -23.64 -10.82
N VAL A 248 6.52 -22.59 -10.01
CA VAL A 248 7.46 -22.40 -8.88
C VAL A 248 6.97 -23.13 -7.64
N SER A 249 5.66 -23.08 -7.38
CA SER A 249 5.10 -23.77 -6.23
C SER A 249 3.73 -24.37 -6.55
N ARG A 250 3.43 -25.49 -5.92
CA ARG A 250 2.16 -26.21 -5.92
C ARG A 250 1.70 -26.36 -4.46
N ALA A 251 0.54 -25.83 -4.15
CA ALA A 251 0.01 -25.78 -2.79
C ALA A 251 -1.15 -26.77 -2.57
N VAL A 252 -1.40 -27.68 -3.52
CA VAL A 252 -2.51 -28.65 -3.48
C VAL A 252 -2.10 -30.02 -3.96
N ASP A 253 -2.80 -31.05 -3.46
CA ASP A 253 -2.60 -32.44 -3.83
C ASP A 253 -3.86 -33.06 -4.45
N VAL A 254 -3.67 -34.17 -5.20
CA VAL A 254 -4.80 -34.94 -5.74
C VAL A 254 -5.63 -35.48 -4.60
N GLY A 255 -6.95 -35.37 -4.70
CA GLY A 255 -7.87 -35.76 -3.64
C GLY A 255 -8.12 -34.69 -2.58
N GLN A 256 -7.36 -33.60 -2.58
CA GLN A 256 -7.59 -32.50 -1.65
C GLN A 256 -8.83 -31.70 -2.02
N THR A 257 -9.64 -31.35 -1.03
CA THR A 257 -10.80 -30.45 -1.21
C THR A 257 -10.36 -29.00 -1.05
N VAL A 258 -10.71 -28.18 -2.03
CA VAL A 258 -10.49 -26.73 -2.03
C VAL A 258 -11.81 -26.01 -1.84
N ALA A 259 -11.84 -24.99 -0.98
CA ALA A 259 -13.01 -24.16 -0.69
C ALA A 259 -12.75 -22.71 -1.13
N ALA A 260 -13.46 -22.26 -2.16
CA ALA A 260 -13.32 -20.92 -2.73
C ALA A 260 -14.32 -19.90 -2.16
N SER A 261 -15.13 -20.27 -1.15
CA SER A 261 -16.25 -19.47 -0.67
C SER A 261 -15.87 -18.24 0.15
N LEU A 262 -14.71 -18.23 0.83
CA LEU A 262 -14.25 -17.12 1.69
C LEU A 262 -13.00 -16.45 1.14
N GLN A 263 -12.04 -17.23 0.65
CA GLN A 263 -10.82 -16.76 0.00
C GLN A 263 -10.50 -17.74 -1.13
N ALA A 264 -10.10 -17.23 -2.28
CA ALA A 264 -9.62 -18.09 -3.35
C ALA A 264 -8.29 -18.74 -2.92
N PRO A 265 -8.24 -20.08 -2.70
CA PRO A 265 -7.00 -20.73 -2.32
C PRO A 265 -6.03 -20.70 -3.49
N ILE A 266 -4.76 -20.35 -3.21
CA ILE A 266 -3.70 -20.41 -4.21
C ILE A 266 -3.36 -21.88 -4.44
N LEU A 267 -3.46 -22.32 -5.69
CA LEU A 267 -3.15 -23.71 -6.08
C LEU A 267 -1.74 -23.80 -6.65
N PHE A 268 -1.38 -22.85 -7.51
CA PHE A 268 -0.07 -22.79 -8.16
C PHE A 268 0.48 -21.38 -8.16
N THR A 269 1.79 -21.23 -8.09
CA THR A 269 2.50 -20.00 -8.40
C THR A 269 3.34 -20.22 -9.64
N ILE A 270 3.11 -19.44 -10.69
CA ILE A 270 3.80 -19.53 -11.98
C ILE A 270 4.67 -18.31 -12.16
N ALA A 271 5.96 -18.52 -12.42
CA ALA A 271 6.89 -17.47 -12.82
C ALA A 271 6.96 -17.40 -14.35
N GLU A 272 6.78 -16.23 -14.95
CA GLU A 272 6.74 -16.08 -16.39
C GLU A 272 8.12 -16.31 -17.03
N ASP A 273 9.16 -15.70 -16.49
CA ASP A 273 10.52 -15.80 -17.00
C ASP A 273 11.54 -15.82 -15.84
N LEU A 274 12.23 -16.95 -15.67
CA LEU A 274 13.29 -17.09 -14.68
C LEU A 274 14.65 -16.60 -15.16
N THR A 275 14.79 -16.21 -16.43
CA THR A 275 16.02 -15.61 -16.95
C THR A 275 16.17 -14.14 -16.53
N LYS A 276 15.05 -13.49 -16.19
CA LYS A 276 14.99 -12.13 -15.67
C LYS A 276 14.47 -12.17 -14.24
N MET A 277 15.34 -11.83 -13.32
CA MET A 277 15.04 -11.84 -11.90
C MET A 277 15.08 -10.43 -11.32
N GLN A 278 14.51 -10.26 -10.16
CA GLN A 278 14.64 -9.05 -9.37
C GLN A 278 15.00 -9.40 -7.92
N VAL A 279 15.86 -8.58 -7.34
CA VAL A 279 16.12 -8.62 -5.89
C VAL A 279 15.33 -7.50 -5.24
N GLU A 280 14.48 -7.84 -4.32
CA GLU A 280 13.74 -6.88 -3.49
C GLU A 280 14.54 -6.66 -2.21
N VAL A 281 15.33 -5.58 -2.19
CA VAL A 281 16.24 -5.25 -1.10
C VAL A 281 15.53 -4.33 -0.10
N SER A 282 15.56 -4.69 1.19
CA SER A 282 15.02 -3.87 2.28
C SER A 282 16.10 -2.93 2.79
N VAL A 283 15.92 -1.64 2.56
CA VAL A 283 16.87 -0.58 2.93
C VAL A 283 16.28 0.28 4.04
N ASP A 284 17.09 0.61 5.03
CA ASP A 284 16.68 1.47 6.15
C ASP A 284 16.39 2.91 5.69
N GLU A 285 15.45 3.58 6.39
CA GLU A 285 15.09 4.99 6.14
C GLU A 285 16.31 5.92 6.16
N ALA A 286 17.31 5.64 7.00
CA ALA A 286 18.52 6.45 7.12
C ALA A 286 19.38 6.46 5.84
N ASP A 287 19.34 5.41 5.05
CA ASP A 287 20.18 5.21 3.87
C ASP A 287 19.47 5.38 2.54
N ILE A 288 18.12 5.28 2.50
CA ILE A 288 17.34 5.34 1.25
C ILE A 288 17.55 6.65 0.48
N GLY A 289 17.74 7.77 1.18
CA GLY A 289 17.97 9.09 0.57
C GLY A 289 19.25 9.21 -0.23
N ARG A 290 20.16 8.23 -0.11
CA ARG A 290 21.47 8.20 -0.80
C ARG A 290 21.43 7.36 -2.08
N ILE A 291 20.44 6.47 -2.22
CA ILE A 291 20.29 5.54 -3.35
C ILE A 291 19.53 6.24 -4.48
N ARG A 292 19.99 6.03 -5.70
CA ARG A 292 19.37 6.57 -6.92
C ARG A 292 18.98 5.45 -7.88
N LEU A 293 18.10 5.78 -8.80
CA LEU A 293 17.82 4.92 -9.95
C LEU A 293 19.12 4.75 -10.76
N GLU A 294 19.28 3.57 -11.35
CA GLU A 294 20.44 3.17 -12.15
C GLU A 294 21.75 2.97 -11.36
N ASP A 295 21.73 3.10 -10.02
CA ASP A 295 22.88 2.74 -9.21
C ASP A 295 23.26 1.27 -9.42
N ARG A 296 24.55 1.01 -9.52
CA ARG A 296 25.10 -0.34 -9.64
C ARG A 296 25.00 -1.06 -8.31
N VAL A 297 24.56 -2.29 -8.38
CA VAL A 297 24.45 -3.16 -7.21
C VAL A 297 25.27 -4.42 -7.43
N SER A 298 26.13 -4.72 -6.49
CA SER A 298 26.79 -6.03 -6.42
C SER A 298 26.15 -6.82 -5.27
N PHE A 299 25.79 -8.07 -5.50
CA PHE A 299 25.22 -8.90 -4.45
C PHE A 299 25.78 -10.31 -4.47
N THR A 300 25.73 -10.95 -3.32
CA THR A 300 26.08 -12.34 -3.13
C THR A 300 24.84 -13.07 -2.60
N VAL A 301 24.68 -14.32 -2.97
CA VAL A 301 23.66 -15.22 -2.44
C VAL A 301 24.32 -16.31 -1.62
N ASP A 302 23.70 -16.68 -0.50
CA ASP A 302 24.31 -17.65 0.44
C ASP A 302 24.48 -19.04 -0.19
N SER A 303 23.65 -19.36 -1.21
CA SER A 303 23.74 -20.63 -1.95
C SER A 303 24.97 -20.73 -2.87
N PHE A 304 25.60 -19.60 -3.24
CA PHE A 304 26.78 -19.56 -4.10
C PHE A 304 27.90 -18.73 -3.47
N PRO A 305 28.56 -19.25 -2.41
CA PRO A 305 29.63 -18.51 -1.73
C PRO A 305 30.79 -18.24 -2.68
N GLY A 306 31.24 -16.99 -2.71
CA GLY A 306 32.35 -16.55 -3.58
C GLY A 306 31.95 -16.09 -4.97
N GLN A 307 30.68 -16.23 -5.40
CA GLN A 307 30.17 -15.62 -6.62
C GLN A 307 29.51 -14.27 -6.33
N THR A 308 29.92 -13.26 -7.08
CA THR A 308 29.30 -11.94 -7.04
C THR A 308 28.45 -11.76 -8.28
N PHE A 309 27.21 -11.39 -8.08
CA PHE A 309 26.26 -11.05 -9.14
C PHE A 309 26.12 -9.55 -9.21
N ASN A 310 25.84 -9.04 -10.39
CA ASN A 310 25.63 -7.62 -10.63
C ASN A 310 24.18 -7.35 -11.02
N GLY A 311 23.68 -6.20 -10.59
CA GLY A 311 22.36 -5.73 -10.93
C GLY A 311 22.32 -4.20 -10.97
N ILE A 312 21.18 -3.67 -11.34
CA ILE A 312 20.93 -2.22 -11.45
C ILE A 312 19.64 -1.90 -10.72
N VAL A 313 19.63 -0.80 -9.95
CA VAL A 313 18.42 -0.29 -9.30
C VAL A 313 17.44 0.21 -10.35
N THR A 314 16.29 -0.46 -10.46
CA THR A 314 15.24 -0.08 -11.43
C THR A 314 14.12 0.70 -10.78
N GLN A 315 13.83 0.45 -9.51
CA GLN A 315 12.72 1.09 -8.82
C GLN A 315 12.99 1.22 -7.32
N ILE A 316 12.55 2.33 -6.74
CA ILE A 316 12.50 2.52 -5.29
C ILE A 316 11.00 2.64 -4.94
N ARG A 317 10.47 1.66 -4.18
CA ARG A 317 9.07 1.67 -3.75
C ARG A 317 8.87 2.73 -2.67
N LYS A 318 7.89 3.61 -2.87
CA LYS A 318 7.62 4.73 -1.96
C LYS A 318 6.85 4.32 -0.70
N ALA A 319 6.26 3.14 -0.68
CA ALA A 319 5.58 2.60 0.48
C ALA A 319 6.62 2.06 1.47
N ALA A 320 6.67 2.64 2.65
CA ALA A 320 7.49 2.14 3.75
C ALA A 320 6.89 0.87 4.34
N GLN A 321 7.73 -0.05 4.77
CA GLN A 321 7.37 -1.22 5.57
C GLN A 321 7.98 -1.10 6.96
N VAL A 322 7.24 -1.48 7.98
CA VAL A 322 7.76 -1.49 9.36
C VAL A 322 8.04 -2.94 9.73
N VAL A 323 9.32 -3.28 9.79
CA VAL A 323 9.80 -4.61 10.18
C VAL A 323 10.51 -4.49 11.52
N GLN A 324 10.03 -5.18 12.54
CA GLN A 324 10.61 -5.14 13.90
C GLN A 324 10.84 -3.71 14.44
N ASN A 325 9.84 -2.82 14.25
CA ASN A 325 9.90 -1.39 14.62
C ASN A 325 10.96 -0.54 13.85
N VAL A 326 11.55 -1.06 12.79
CA VAL A 326 12.44 -0.32 11.90
C VAL A 326 11.68 -0.01 10.61
N VAL A 327 11.72 1.26 10.19
CA VAL A 327 11.13 1.69 8.92
C VAL A 327 12.09 1.38 7.79
N THR A 328 11.66 0.54 6.86
CA THR A 328 12.44 0.13 5.69
C THR A 328 11.70 0.44 4.39
N TYR A 329 12.44 0.67 3.33
CA TYR A 329 11.93 0.86 1.97
C TYR A 329 12.44 -0.26 1.07
N THR A 330 11.59 -0.74 0.17
CA THR A 330 11.98 -1.77 -0.79
C THR A 330 12.60 -1.14 -2.02
N VAL A 331 13.84 -1.50 -2.30
CA VAL A 331 14.57 -1.17 -3.52
C VAL A 331 14.58 -2.39 -4.43
N VAL A 332 14.09 -2.24 -5.66
CA VAL A 332 14.06 -3.30 -6.66
C VAL A 332 15.28 -3.20 -7.55
N VAL A 333 16.03 -4.27 -7.60
CA VAL A 333 17.26 -4.42 -8.40
C VAL A 333 17.02 -5.45 -9.48
N ALA A 334 17.11 -5.07 -10.75
CA ALA A 334 17.02 -5.99 -11.87
C ALA A 334 18.33 -6.79 -12.02
N VAL A 335 18.17 -8.07 -12.29
CA VAL A 335 19.27 -9.03 -12.39
C VAL A 335 19.03 -9.98 -13.54
N ASP A 336 20.01 -10.18 -14.38
CA ASP A 336 19.99 -11.17 -15.45
C ASP A 336 20.44 -12.55 -14.91
N ASN A 337 19.67 -13.58 -15.22
CA ASN A 337 19.92 -14.97 -14.82
C ASN A 337 19.94 -15.94 -16.02
N PRO A 338 20.83 -15.74 -17.00
CA PRO A 338 20.81 -16.52 -18.24
C PRO A 338 21.09 -18.02 -18.04
N ARG A 339 21.76 -18.38 -16.95
CA ARG A 339 22.10 -19.77 -16.63
C ARG A 339 21.10 -20.45 -15.69
N GLY A 340 20.08 -19.71 -15.21
CA GLY A 340 19.09 -20.26 -14.26
C GLY A 340 19.65 -20.64 -12.88
N HIS A 341 20.80 -20.11 -12.48
CA HIS A 341 21.40 -20.42 -11.17
C HIS A 341 20.65 -19.74 -10.02
N LEU A 342 20.10 -18.55 -10.26
CA LEU A 342 19.33 -17.82 -9.26
C LEU A 342 17.90 -18.37 -9.26
N LEU A 343 17.42 -18.74 -8.07
CA LEU A 343 16.07 -19.27 -7.88
C LEU A 343 15.23 -18.27 -7.05
N PRO A 344 13.92 -18.18 -7.31
CA PRO A 344 13.02 -17.41 -6.47
C PRO A 344 13.07 -17.88 -5.00
N GLY A 345 13.05 -16.92 -4.06
CA GLY A 345 13.13 -17.19 -2.63
C GLY A 345 14.55 -17.23 -2.05
N MET A 346 15.61 -17.13 -2.86
CA MET A 346 16.97 -17.02 -2.35
C MET A 346 17.19 -15.67 -1.66
N THR A 347 17.95 -15.68 -0.55
CA THR A 347 18.37 -14.47 0.15
C THR A 347 19.63 -13.90 -0.49
N ALA A 348 19.62 -12.60 -0.77
CA ALA A 348 20.73 -11.85 -1.33
C ALA A 348 21.25 -10.81 -0.35
N ASN A 349 22.57 -10.73 -0.23
CA ASN A 349 23.28 -9.66 0.49
C ASN A 349 23.76 -8.65 -0.54
N ALA A 350 23.05 -7.54 -0.68
CA ALA A 350 23.27 -6.52 -1.70
C ALA A 350 24.14 -5.37 -1.17
N LYS A 351 25.07 -4.90 -2.01
CA LYS A 351 25.88 -3.70 -1.80
C LYS A 351 25.58 -2.74 -2.94
N MET A 352 24.84 -1.69 -2.65
CA MET A 352 24.47 -0.63 -3.60
C MET A 352 25.55 0.44 -3.61
N ILE A 353 26.18 0.69 -4.74
CA ILE A 353 27.26 1.65 -4.90
C ILE A 353 26.63 3.04 -5.10
N VAL A 354 26.64 3.83 -4.03
CA VAL A 354 26.03 5.16 -4.01
C VAL A 354 26.97 6.23 -4.57
N SER A 355 28.28 6.07 -4.37
CA SER A 355 29.28 7.00 -4.87
C SER A 355 30.61 6.29 -5.04
N GLU A 356 31.24 6.51 -6.18
CA GLU A 356 32.56 5.98 -6.50
C GLU A 356 33.47 7.14 -6.92
N LYS A 357 34.62 7.29 -6.25
CA LYS A 357 35.64 8.26 -6.59
C LYS A 357 36.94 7.54 -6.88
N PRO A 358 37.54 7.70 -8.05
CA PRO A 358 38.67 6.89 -8.49
C PRO A 358 39.98 7.25 -7.74
N SER A 359 40.13 8.48 -7.28
CA SER A 359 41.36 8.93 -6.59
C SER A 359 41.06 10.07 -5.62
N VAL A 360 40.97 9.72 -4.34
CA VAL A 360 40.80 10.68 -3.23
C VAL A 360 41.83 10.44 -2.15
N LEU A 361 42.15 11.50 -1.41
CA LEU A 361 42.93 11.37 -0.19
C LEU A 361 42.08 10.75 0.89
N LYS A 362 42.47 9.59 1.41
CA LYS A 362 41.69 8.82 2.39
C LYS A 362 42.46 8.65 3.69
N VAL A 363 41.74 8.72 4.80
CA VAL A 363 42.29 8.48 6.14
C VAL A 363 41.57 7.31 6.77
N PRO A 364 42.25 6.38 7.44
CA PRO A 364 41.62 5.28 8.16
C PRO A 364 40.68 5.80 9.26
N ASN A 365 39.52 5.23 9.39
CA ASN A 365 38.50 5.61 10.40
C ASN A 365 39.04 5.42 11.84
N ALA A 366 40.03 4.54 12.05
CA ALA A 366 40.72 4.38 13.31
C ALA A 366 41.45 5.68 13.77
N ALA A 367 42.00 6.47 12.83
CA ALA A 367 42.64 7.74 13.14
C ALA A 367 41.65 8.82 13.56
N LEU A 368 40.41 8.80 13.00
CA LEU A 368 39.35 9.73 13.35
C LEU A 368 38.75 9.45 14.74
N ARG A 369 38.84 8.20 15.20
CA ARG A 369 38.34 7.77 16.53
C ARG A 369 39.35 7.93 17.64
N TYR A 370 40.66 8.07 17.30
CA TYR A 370 41.69 8.16 18.29
C TYR A 370 41.68 9.52 19.02
N ARG A 371 41.72 9.48 20.36
CA ARG A 371 41.86 10.65 21.25
C ARG A 371 42.99 10.38 22.24
N PRO A 372 44.04 11.19 22.25
CA PRO A 372 45.13 11.03 23.24
C PRO A 372 44.63 11.32 24.64
N ALA A 373 45.10 10.55 25.63
CA ALA A 373 44.80 10.78 27.03
C ALA A 373 45.41 12.14 27.47
N GLY A 374 44.55 13.07 27.89
CA GLY A 374 44.96 14.43 28.30
C GLY A 374 44.51 15.56 27.37
N ALA A 375 43.79 15.30 26.31
CA ALA A 375 43.29 16.32 25.36
C ALA A 375 41.94 16.97 25.75
N ASP A 376 41.45 16.77 26.96
CA ASP A 376 40.16 17.29 27.42
C ASP A 376 40.31 18.67 28.06
N ALA A 377 40.49 19.69 27.22
CA ALA A 377 40.29 21.09 27.61
C ALA A 377 39.80 21.93 26.42
N ALA A 378 38.71 21.54 25.80
CA ALA A 378 37.86 22.45 25.00
C ALA A 378 36.45 21.88 24.89
N PRO A 379 35.35 22.66 25.06
CA PRO A 379 34.01 22.14 25.16
C PRO A 379 33.54 21.54 23.83
N ALA A 380 33.35 20.21 23.82
CA ALA A 380 32.71 19.52 22.74
C ALA A 380 31.21 19.77 22.83
N ALA A 381 30.62 20.24 21.75
CA ALA A 381 29.17 20.25 21.56
C ALA A 381 28.63 18.81 21.69
N ALA A 382 27.84 18.57 22.71
CA ALA A 382 27.25 17.28 23.01
C ALA A 382 26.19 16.88 21.96
N GLY A 383 26.49 15.80 21.20
CA GLY A 383 25.50 15.04 20.52
C GLY A 383 25.00 13.91 21.44
N PRO A 384 23.71 13.53 21.44
CA PRO A 384 23.19 12.52 22.34
C PRO A 384 23.63 11.12 21.90
N GLY A 385 24.40 10.45 22.76
CA GLY A 385 24.73 9.03 22.63
C GLY A 385 23.57 8.14 23.13
N PRO A 386 23.48 6.88 22.65
CA PRO A 386 22.45 5.96 23.06
C PRO A 386 22.73 5.45 24.49
N ALA A 387 21.71 5.58 25.35
CA ALA A 387 21.71 5.04 26.71
C ALA A 387 21.68 3.51 26.65
N ALA A 388 22.72 2.91 27.24
CA ALA A 388 22.78 1.49 27.53
C ALA A 388 21.80 1.12 28.64
N GLY A 389 21.16 -0.04 28.49
CA GLY A 389 20.13 -0.58 29.34
C GLY A 389 20.56 -0.80 30.81
N ALA A 390 19.63 -0.61 31.71
CA ALA A 390 19.67 -1.08 33.08
C ALA A 390 18.56 -2.13 33.28
N PRO A 391 18.79 -3.16 34.12
CA PRO A 391 17.99 -4.38 34.16
C PRO A 391 16.69 -4.21 34.95
N ALA A 392 15.66 -4.94 34.48
CA ALA A 392 14.39 -5.10 35.13
C ALA A 392 14.52 -5.72 36.53
N ARG A 393 13.92 -5.09 37.53
CA ARG A 393 13.54 -5.73 38.79
C ARG A 393 12.04 -5.92 38.83
N GLN A 394 11.65 -7.18 38.89
CA GLN A 394 10.33 -7.68 39.24
C GLN A 394 10.07 -7.48 40.75
N GLY A 395 8.86 -7.14 41.10
CA GLY A 395 8.37 -7.22 42.50
C GLY A 395 7.20 -6.29 42.72
N GLY A 396 5.98 -6.73 42.60
CA GLY A 396 5.03 -7.13 43.66
C GLY A 396 4.31 -5.99 44.37
N GLY A 397 2.96 -5.92 44.10
CA GLY A 397 1.98 -5.84 45.18
C GLY A 397 1.63 -4.50 45.80
N GLY A 398 0.40 -4.02 45.49
CA GLY A 398 -0.57 -3.67 46.52
C GLY A 398 -0.54 -2.28 47.14
N GLY A 399 -1.70 -1.62 47.09
CA GLY A 399 -2.16 -0.77 48.18
C GLY A 399 -2.28 0.72 47.90
N GLY A 400 -3.51 1.20 47.90
CA GLY A 400 -3.92 2.59 47.77
C GLY A 400 -3.45 3.49 48.88
N GLY A 401 -3.52 4.78 48.65
CA GLY A 401 -3.29 5.79 49.66
C GLY A 401 -3.17 7.18 49.04
N GLU A 402 -4.26 7.94 49.11
CA GLU A 402 -4.25 9.39 48.98
C GLU A 402 -3.25 10.02 49.95
N ARG A 403 -2.49 11.00 49.49
CA ARG A 403 -2.15 12.24 50.22
C ARG A 403 -1.24 13.16 49.41
N SER A 404 -1.79 14.33 49.13
CA SER A 404 -1.26 15.66 49.42
C SER A 404 0.19 16.03 49.08
N GLY A 405 0.35 16.98 48.16
CA GLY A 405 1.18 18.16 48.29
C GLY A 405 2.70 17.96 48.31
N GLY A 406 3.39 18.42 47.26
CA GLY A 406 4.82 18.59 47.28
C GLY A 406 5.36 19.01 45.90
N GLU A 407 5.47 20.33 45.65
CA GLU A 407 6.24 20.92 44.57
C GLU A 407 7.67 20.39 44.54
N ARG A 408 8.08 19.78 43.41
CA ARG A 408 9.48 19.71 43.01
C ARG A 408 9.56 19.68 41.48
N GLY A 409 10.01 20.83 40.93
CA GLY A 409 10.93 21.01 39.80
C GLY A 409 10.78 20.08 38.60
N GLY A 410 9.73 20.25 37.77
CA GLY A 410 9.70 19.78 36.41
C GLY A 410 10.19 20.90 35.50
N GLY A 411 11.09 20.63 34.54
CA GLY A 411 11.60 21.58 33.56
C GLY A 411 10.51 22.35 32.86
N GLY A 412 10.12 23.51 33.42
CA GLY A 412 9.07 24.37 32.92
C GLY A 412 9.43 24.95 31.57
N ARG A 413 8.53 24.84 30.61
CA ARG A 413 8.62 25.63 29.37
C ARG A 413 8.74 27.10 29.77
N PRO A 414 9.61 27.90 29.13
CA PRO A 414 9.81 29.30 29.47
C PRO A 414 8.48 30.04 29.43
N SER A 415 8.24 30.90 30.42
CA SER A 415 7.04 31.74 30.48
C SER A 415 7.06 32.74 29.33
N VAL A 416 5.90 33.31 28.97
CA VAL A 416 5.81 34.32 27.90
C VAL A 416 6.71 35.51 28.23
N GLU A 417 6.79 35.87 29.52
CA GLU A 417 7.66 36.92 30.03
C GLU A 417 9.15 36.58 29.77
N GLN A 418 9.58 35.37 30.02
CA GLN A 418 10.95 34.93 29.76
C GLN A 418 11.30 34.90 28.26
N ILE A 419 10.34 34.54 27.41
CA ILE A 419 10.52 34.60 25.94
C ILE A 419 10.61 36.03 25.48
N ARG A 420 9.74 36.92 26.02
CA ARG A 420 9.77 38.37 25.73
C ARG A 420 11.09 38.98 26.15
N GLU A 421 11.53 38.79 27.40
CA GLU A 421 12.80 39.32 27.89
C GLU A 421 13.99 38.87 27.03
N ARG A 422 14.03 37.59 26.63
CA ARG A 422 15.05 37.09 25.72
C ARG A 422 15.06 37.79 24.37
N LEU A 423 13.88 37.96 23.75
CA LEU A 423 13.76 38.62 22.46
C LEU A 423 14.12 40.13 22.57
N VAL A 424 13.70 40.81 23.63
CA VAL A 424 14.06 42.21 23.89
C VAL A 424 15.56 42.37 24.09
N ALA A 425 16.17 41.49 24.88
CA ALA A 425 17.62 41.52 25.15
C ALA A 425 18.46 41.17 23.92
N SER A 426 18.07 40.13 23.16
CA SER A 426 18.84 39.66 22.00
C SER A 426 18.72 40.54 20.78
N LEU A 427 17.57 41.14 20.53
CA LEU A 427 17.24 41.93 19.32
C LEU A 427 17.24 43.44 19.56
N LYS A 428 17.41 43.89 20.82
CA LYS A 428 17.38 45.33 21.23
C LYS A 428 16.13 46.03 20.69
N LEU A 429 14.95 45.47 20.99
CA LEU A 429 13.65 45.97 20.47
C LEU A 429 13.31 47.34 21.05
N THR A 430 12.78 48.25 20.21
CA THR A 430 12.26 49.55 20.63
C THR A 430 10.94 49.39 21.39
N GLU A 431 10.53 50.42 22.19
CA GLU A 431 9.27 50.34 22.96
C GLU A 431 8.04 50.11 22.08
N ASP A 432 8.01 50.67 20.87
CA ASP A 432 6.90 50.44 19.91
C ASP A 432 6.89 49.04 19.34
N GLN A 433 8.05 48.43 19.13
CA GLN A 433 8.16 47.03 18.72
C GLN A 433 7.76 46.08 19.85
N GLN A 434 8.09 46.39 21.11
CA GLN A 434 7.67 45.64 22.28
C GLN A 434 6.14 45.63 22.44
N LYS A 435 5.49 46.80 22.28
CA LYS A 435 4.02 46.91 22.33
C LYS A 435 3.31 46.07 21.26
N LYS A 436 3.94 45.90 20.09
CA LYS A 436 3.42 45.06 18.99
C LYS A 436 3.74 43.58 19.18
N LEU A 437 4.79 43.22 19.90
CA LEU A 437 5.21 41.83 20.17
C LEU A 437 4.29 41.15 21.19
N ASP A 438 3.84 41.88 22.22
CA ASP A 438 3.04 41.37 23.32
C ASP A 438 1.72 40.69 22.84
N PRO A 439 0.90 41.26 21.96
CA PRO A 439 -0.31 40.62 21.47
C PRO A 439 -0.02 39.36 20.62
N ILE A 440 1.10 39.34 19.89
CA ILE A 440 1.49 38.18 19.07
C ILE A 440 1.88 36.97 19.95
N LEU A 441 2.60 37.21 21.05
CA LEU A 441 2.95 36.18 21.99
C LEU A 441 1.75 35.64 22.77
N GLN A 442 0.79 36.54 23.15
CA GLN A 442 -0.45 36.16 23.82
C GLN A 442 -1.35 35.31 22.90
N ASP A 443 -1.55 35.74 21.64
CA ASP A 443 -2.33 35.00 20.63
C ASP A 443 -1.72 33.61 20.36
N SER A 444 -0.40 33.54 20.22
CA SER A 444 0.31 32.28 20.06
C SER A 444 0.12 31.33 21.24
N ARG A 445 0.08 31.85 22.47
CA ARG A 445 -0.17 31.06 23.68
C ARG A 445 -1.59 30.53 23.71
N GLN A 446 -2.58 31.35 23.36
CA GLN A 446 -3.98 30.98 23.34
C GLN A 446 -4.23 29.90 22.27
N GLN A 447 -3.67 30.06 21.07
CA GLN A 447 -3.74 29.06 20.01
C GLN A 447 -3.02 27.74 20.39
N MET A 448 -1.91 27.82 21.14
CA MET A 448 -1.21 26.63 21.64
C MET A 448 -1.99 25.88 22.73
N GLN A 449 -2.89 26.55 23.46
CA GLN A 449 -3.79 25.88 24.41
C GLN A 449 -4.84 25.06 23.69
N THR A 450 -5.43 25.57 22.61
CA THR A 450 -6.42 24.81 21.82
C THR A 450 -5.82 23.57 21.12
N VAL A 451 -4.51 23.56 20.84
CA VAL A 451 -3.82 22.36 20.32
C VAL A 451 -3.81 21.21 21.33
N ARG A 452 -3.85 21.48 22.63
CA ARG A 452 -3.90 20.42 23.66
C ARG A 452 -5.21 19.64 23.66
N GLU A 453 -6.30 20.27 23.20
CA GLU A 453 -7.64 19.67 23.11
C GLU A 453 -7.83 18.87 21.80
N ALA A 454 -6.91 18.98 20.84
CA ALA A 454 -6.97 18.27 19.57
C ALA A 454 -6.53 16.80 19.68
N PRO A 455 -6.99 15.89 18.79
CA PRO A 455 -6.55 14.49 18.73
C PRO A 455 -5.03 14.37 18.57
N GLU A 456 -4.44 13.31 19.16
CA GLU A 456 -2.96 13.16 19.22
C GLU A 456 -2.25 13.23 17.86
N GLY A 457 -2.86 12.70 16.80
CA GLY A 457 -2.27 12.70 15.44
C GLY A 457 -2.15 14.09 14.80
N GLU A 458 -2.98 15.06 15.21
CA GLU A 458 -2.99 16.40 14.63
C GLU A 458 -2.23 17.45 15.46
N ARG A 459 -1.92 17.14 16.72
CA ARG A 459 -1.27 18.08 17.65
C ARG A 459 0.05 18.63 17.12
N GLN A 460 0.88 17.76 16.55
CA GLN A 460 2.20 18.17 16.04
C GLN A 460 2.09 19.08 14.82
N GLN A 461 1.20 18.76 13.88
CA GLN A 461 1.01 19.57 12.67
C GLN A 461 0.41 20.94 13.00
N ARG A 462 -0.59 21.00 13.91
CA ARG A 462 -1.20 22.26 14.36
C ARG A 462 -0.21 23.11 15.13
N ALA A 463 0.61 22.50 16.01
CA ALA A 463 1.65 23.22 16.73
C ALA A 463 2.75 23.78 15.82
N GLN A 464 3.12 23.08 14.74
CA GLN A 464 4.06 23.59 13.74
C GLN A 464 3.50 24.79 12.98
N LYS A 465 2.25 24.72 12.50
CA LYS A 465 1.59 25.84 11.82
C LYS A 465 1.51 27.08 12.68
N ILE A 466 1.19 26.95 13.98
CA ILE A 466 1.12 28.09 14.90
C ILE A 466 2.50 28.71 15.11
N ARG A 467 3.55 27.90 15.25
CA ARG A 467 4.94 28.39 15.40
C ARG A 467 5.38 29.14 14.14
N GLU A 468 5.04 28.63 12.98
CA GLU A 468 5.41 29.23 11.70
C GLU A 468 4.68 30.55 11.48
N ALA A 469 3.37 30.59 11.74
CA ALA A 469 2.57 31.81 11.70
C ALA A 469 3.08 32.87 12.70
N THR A 470 3.43 32.45 13.92
CA THR A 470 4.01 33.35 14.94
C THR A 470 5.35 33.92 14.48
N ARG A 471 6.20 33.08 13.85
CA ARG A 471 7.52 33.49 13.33
C ARG A 471 7.38 34.53 12.22
N VAL A 472 6.44 34.36 11.29
CA VAL A 472 6.18 35.33 10.21
C VAL A 472 5.74 36.68 10.80
N ARG A 473 4.77 36.67 11.74
CA ARG A 473 4.27 37.91 12.38
C ARG A 473 5.36 38.62 13.21
N ILE A 474 6.24 37.90 13.90
CA ILE A 474 7.38 38.51 14.61
C ILE A 474 8.34 39.15 13.60
N ARG A 475 8.60 38.48 12.46
CA ARG A 475 9.49 39.00 11.43
C ARG A 475 8.99 40.30 10.79
N GLU A 476 7.67 40.48 10.65
CA GLU A 476 7.06 41.70 10.10
C GLU A 476 7.28 42.98 10.95
N ILE A 477 7.49 42.84 12.26
CA ILE A 477 7.75 43.96 13.17
C ILE A 477 9.23 44.27 13.37
N LEU A 478 10.14 43.42 12.85
CA LEU A 478 11.58 43.59 12.98
C LEU A 478 12.20 44.33 11.80
N THR A 479 13.24 45.12 12.06
CA THR A 479 14.06 45.74 11.01
C THR A 479 14.93 44.71 10.31
N ALA A 480 15.45 45.00 9.11
CA ALA A 480 16.27 44.05 8.33
C ALA A 480 17.47 43.49 9.11
N GLU A 481 18.14 44.29 9.93
CA GLU A 481 19.25 43.82 10.78
C GLU A 481 18.79 42.96 11.94
N GLN A 482 17.62 43.25 12.53
CA GLN A 482 17.03 42.48 13.59
C GLN A 482 16.48 41.15 13.06
N GLN A 483 15.97 41.11 11.82
CA GLN A 483 15.51 39.88 11.15
C GLN A 483 16.67 38.91 10.96
N ALA A 484 17.84 39.38 10.50
CA ALA A 484 19.02 38.54 10.34
C ALA A 484 19.45 37.91 11.67
N ARG A 485 19.48 38.68 12.77
CA ARG A 485 19.81 38.19 14.11
C ARG A 485 18.75 37.25 14.69
N TYR A 486 17.49 37.49 14.39
CA TYR A 486 16.37 36.64 14.79
C TYR A 486 16.42 35.28 14.09
N ASP A 487 16.72 35.25 12.77
CA ASP A 487 16.86 34.03 12.00
C ASP A 487 18.10 33.21 12.46
N GLU A 488 19.19 33.86 12.86
CA GLU A 488 20.38 33.23 13.46
C GLU A 488 20.08 32.60 14.83
N THR A 489 19.29 33.28 15.66
CA THR A 489 18.96 32.84 17.03
C THR A 489 17.79 31.84 17.05
N SER A 490 16.85 31.91 16.14
CA SER A 490 15.69 31.03 16.04
C SER A 490 15.95 29.76 15.19
N GLY A 491 17.05 29.71 14.43
CA GLY A 491 17.50 28.54 13.64
C GLY A 491 18.13 27.40 14.46
N GLY A 492 18.36 27.59 15.76
CA GLY A 492 19.05 26.64 16.63
C GLY A 492 18.19 25.51 17.23
N GLY A 493 16.95 25.32 16.82
CA GLY A 493 16.07 24.31 17.41
C GLY A 493 15.12 23.66 16.41
N GLY A 494 15.56 22.58 15.75
CA GLY A 494 14.69 21.58 15.13
C GLY A 494 14.18 21.90 13.72
N GLY A 495 14.84 21.36 12.72
CA GLY A 495 14.34 21.30 11.36
C GLY A 495 15.49 21.06 10.40
N GLY A 496 15.70 19.82 9.97
CA GLY A 496 16.63 19.47 8.90
C GLY A 496 16.25 20.19 7.61
N ALA A 497 16.76 21.40 7.43
CA ALA A 497 16.86 22.03 6.13
C ALA A 497 18.08 21.43 5.44
N GLY A 498 17.92 21.00 4.21
CA GLY A 498 18.89 20.28 3.40
C GLY A 498 20.31 20.79 3.55
N ARG A 499 21.15 19.98 4.18
CA ARG A 499 22.58 20.13 4.05
C ARG A 499 22.90 19.74 2.61
N ASP A 500 23.44 20.71 1.87
CA ASP A 500 24.10 20.45 0.60
C ASP A 500 25.02 19.23 0.77
N PRO A 501 24.95 18.20 -0.08
CA PRO A 501 25.79 17.02 0.03
C PRO A 501 27.29 17.34 -0.11
N GLN A 502 27.67 18.58 -0.34
CA GLN A 502 29.05 19.06 -0.43
C GLN A 502 29.61 19.68 0.88
N SER A 503 28.83 19.89 1.93
CA SER A 503 29.32 20.33 3.23
C SER A 503 29.77 19.10 4.03
N GLY A 504 31.06 18.76 3.93
CA GLY A 504 31.66 17.66 4.66
C GLY A 504 31.51 17.81 6.18
N SER A 505 31.50 16.68 6.91
CA SER A 505 31.49 16.69 8.38
C SER A 505 32.84 17.08 8.95
N PRO A 506 32.90 17.87 10.05
CA PRO A 506 34.18 18.20 10.71
C PRO A 506 34.77 16.95 11.38
N GLY A 507 36.04 16.69 11.14
CA GLY A 507 36.81 15.63 11.77
C GLY A 507 38.12 16.15 12.33
N ARG A 508 38.72 15.38 13.22
CA ARG A 508 40.04 15.69 13.78
C ARG A 508 40.90 14.43 13.78
N VAL A 509 42.14 14.57 13.31
CA VAL A 509 43.16 13.52 13.38
C VAL A 509 44.39 14.05 14.09
N TRP A 510 45.27 13.15 14.53
CA TRP A 510 46.50 13.48 15.21
C TRP A 510 47.67 13.00 14.38
N ILE A 511 48.59 13.92 14.08
CA ILE A 511 49.85 13.64 13.39
C ILE A 511 51.01 13.67 14.38
N MET A 512 52.09 12.92 14.09
CA MET A 512 53.33 13.00 14.82
C MET A 512 54.20 14.10 14.23
N ASP A 513 54.54 15.09 15.05
CA ASP A 513 55.52 16.13 14.74
C ASP A 513 56.66 16.00 15.75
N GLY A 514 57.68 15.20 15.38
CA GLY A 514 58.72 14.73 16.32
C GLY A 514 58.08 13.83 17.41
N ASP A 515 58.22 14.26 18.69
CA ASP A 515 57.71 13.54 19.87
C ASP A 515 56.34 14.09 20.37
N LYS A 516 55.72 15.05 19.67
CA LYS A 516 54.50 15.72 20.08
C LYS A 516 53.36 15.41 19.11
N LEU A 517 52.15 15.21 19.67
CA LEU A 517 50.92 15.05 18.90
C LEU A 517 50.35 16.42 18.52
N LYS A 518 50.17 16.66 17.23
CA LYS A 518 49.55 17.87 16.69
C LYS A 518 48.14 17.54 16.15
N PRO A 519 47.08 18.20 16.63
CA PRO A 519 45.75 18.01 16.09
C PRO A 519 45.62 18.73 14.74
N VAL A 520 45.07 18.03 13.74
CA VAL A 520 44.70 18.59 12.44
C VAL A 520 43.23 18.50 12.27
N GLN A 521 42.57 19.62 11.99
CA GLN A 521 41.14 19.66 11.69
C GLN A 521 40.92 19.35 10.20
N LEU A 522 39.95 18.51 9.91
CA LEU A 522 39.61 18.05 8.58
C LEU A 522 38.15 18.28 8.29
N THR A 523 37.84 18.48 7.02
CA THR A 523 36.46 18.32 6.50
C THR A 523 36.42 17.00 5.79
N LEU A 524 35.57 16.11 6.30
CA LEU A 524 35.44 14.72 5.85
C LEU A 524 34.33 14.62 4.80
N GLY A 525 34.57 13.81 3.76
CA GLY A 525 33.62 13.50 2.70
C GLY A 525 32.95 12.13 2.88
N ILE A 526 32.93 11.34 1.81
CA ILE A 526 32.37 10.00 1.80
C ILE A 526 33.25 9.01 2.57
N SER A 527 32.62 7.95 3.12
CA SER A 527 33.30 6.88 3.84
C SER A 527 32.88 5.52 3.32
N ASP A 528 33.80 4.56 3.25
CA ASP A 528 33.58 3.16 2.92
C ASP A 528 33.43 2.25 4.15
N GLY A 529 33.39 2.84 5.36
CA GLY A 529 33.37 2.11 6.62
C GLY A 529 34.78 1.83 7.20
N ALA A 530 35.83 1.69 6.39
CA ALA A 530 37.21 1.50 6.79
C ALA A 530 38.01 2.80 6.72
N SER A 531 37.82 3.58 5.67
CA SER A 531 38.49 4.86 5.38
C SER A 531 37.45 5.94 5.07
N THR A 532 37.85 7.20 5.28
CA THR A 532 37.01 8.38 4.97
C THR A 532 37.83 9.37 4.12
N GLU A 533 37.15 9.94 3.11
CA GLU A 533 37.67 10.97 2.23
C GLU A 533 37.98 12.26 3.01
N VAL A 534 39.07 12.89 2.68
CA VAL A 534 39.44 14.23 3.17
C VAL A 534 39.15 15.25 2.07
N LEU A 535 38.12 16.10 2.28
CA LEU A 535 37.76 17.17 1.35
C LEU A 535 38.64 18.42 1.54
N ARG A 536 38.91 18.77 2.80
CA ARG A 536 39.78 19.91 3.19
C ARG A 536 40.52 19.56 4.46
N GLY A 537 41.80 19.95 4.53
CA GLY A 537 42.68 19.78 5.69
C GLY A 537 44.13 19.82 5.26
N ASP A 538 44.97 20.11 6.21
CA ASP A 538 46.42 20.23 5.99
C ASP A 538 47.08 18.86 6.16
N LEU A 539 46.76 17.92 5.23
CA LEU A 539 47.33 16.57 5.18
C LEU A 539 47.95 16.31 3.82
N SER A 540 49.14 15.72 3.83
CA SER A 540 49.87 15.28 2.64
C SER A 540 49.81 13.76 2.51
N GLU A 541 49.84 13.26 1.25
CA GLU A 541 49.95 11.82 0.97
C GLU A 541 51.24 11.26 1.60
N GLY A 542 51.17 10.10 2.23
CA GLY A 542 52.29 9.45 2.92
C GLY A 542 52.50 9.91 4.36
N GLN A 543 51.74 10.86 4.88
CA GLN A 543 51.86 11.37 6.25
C GLN A 543 51.32 10.34 7.26
N ASP A 544 52.05 10.17 8.37
CA ASP A 544 51.72 9.22 9.43
C ASP A 544 50.66 9.78 10.40
N LEU A 545 49.52 9.15 10.48
CA LEU A 545 48.43 9.45 11.42
C LEU A 545 48.45 8.49 12.59
N VAL A 546 48.17 8.98 13.78
CA VAL A 546 48.07 8.15 14.98
C VAL A 546 46.72 7.46 15.05
N ILE A 547 46.75 6.13 15.14
CA ILE A 547 45.56 5.26 15.22
C ILE A 547 45.38 4.62 16.60
N GLY A 548 46.38 4.71 17.49
CA GLY A 548 46.33 4.09 18.82
C GLY A 548 47.64 4.26 19.59
N ALA A 549 47.64 4.07 20.89
CA ALA A 549 48.84 3.99 21.72
C ALA A 549 49.39 2.55 21.73
N ALA A 550 50.70 2.38 21.43
CA ALA A 550 51.34 1.07 21.48
C ALA A 550 51.76 0.76 22.95
N GLY A 551 50.83 0.36 23.79
CA GLY A 551 51.10 0.08 25.20
C GLY A 551 49.95 -0.53 25.98
N ALA A 552 48.76 -0.60 25.41
CA ALA A 552 47.61 -1.29 26.02
C ALA A 552 47.48 -2.73 25.49
N ALA A 553 48.43 -3.61 25.88
CA ALA A 553 48.19 -5.03 25.78
C ALA A 553 47.01 -5.34 26.69
N ALA A 554 45.94 -5.85 26.14
CA ALA A 554 44.80 -6.40 26.88
C ALA A 554 45.34 -7.37 27.92
N ARG A 555 45.13 -7.07 29.22
CA ARG A 555 45.36 -8.05 30.28
C ARG A 555 44.39 -9.21 30.02
N PRO A 556 44.89 -10.46 29.91
CA PRO A 556 44.00 -11.61 29.86
C PRO A 556 43.25 -11.67 31.20
N GLY A 557 41.94 -11.58 31.15
CA GLY A 557 41.11 -11.76 32.34
C GLY A 557 41.38 -13.16 32.90
N THR A 558 41.85 -13.21 34.12
CA THR A 558 41.96 -14.43 34.93
C THR A 558 40.53 -14.94 35.18
N GLY A 559 40.08 -15.86 34.34
CA GLY A 559 38.89 -16.62 34.56
C GLY A 559 39.12 -17.60 35.73
N GLN A 560 38.54 -17.28 36.85
CA GLN A 560 38.40 -18.20 37.97
C GLN A 560 37.40 -19.29 37.58
N GLY A 561 37.89 -20.50 37.30
CA GLY A 561 37.10 -21.68 37.05
C GLY A 561 36.36 -22.08 38.33
N SER A 562 35.05 -22.14 38.21
CA SER A 562 34.17 -22.84 39.13
C SER A 562 33.66 -24.10 38.39
N SER A 563 34.25 -25.23 38.75
CA SER A 563 33.83 -26.56 38.41
C SER A 563 32.53 -26.91 39.14
N GLY A 564 31.42 -26.94 38.44
CA GLY A 564 30.13 -27.47 38.90
C GLY A 564 29.69 -28.59 37.97
N ALA A 565 29.86 -29.86 38.38
CA ALA A 565 29.39 -31.03 37.66
C ALA A 565 27.86 -31.11 37.65
N PRO A 566 27.21 -31.56 36.56
CA PRO A 566 25.78 -31.80 36.56
C PRO A 566 25.44 -33.16 37.17
N ARG A 567 24.53 -33.18 38.13
CA ARG A 567 23.87 -34.39 38.65
C ARG A 567 22.70 -34.80 37.73
N PRO A 568 22.53 -36.07 37.42
CA PRO A 568 21.36 -36.56 36.68
C PRO A 568 20.13 -36.61 37.59
N ARG A 569 18.99 -36.20 37.09
CA ARG A 569 17.68 -36.52 37.67
C ARG A 569 16.99 -37.53 36.75
N LEU A 570 16.48 -38.55 37.39
CA LEU A 570 15.55 -39.58 36.91
C LEU A 570 14.25 -38.96 36.36
#